data_d85b519eb6b1506140fd97780976b8b7
#
_entry.id   d85b519eb6b1506140fd97780976b8b7
#
_cell.length_a   1.000
_cell.length_b   1.000
_cell.length_c   1.000
_cell.angle_alpha   90.00
_cell.angle_beta   90.00
_cell.angle_gamma   90.00
#
_symmetry.space_group_name_H-M   'P 1'
#
loop_
_entity.id
_entity.type
_entity.pdbx_description
1 polymer ?
#
loop_
_entity_poly.entity_id
_entity_poly.type
_entity_poly.pdbx_seq_one_letter_code
_entity_poly.pdbx_strand_id
1 'polypeptide(L)'
;MARTEIRLAGSGGQGLILGMHILFRALGIEGKRAAQSQSYEPTSRGGFCYSDLIVSDDAAGYPLVTGLDMIAGLSQIGIDRSMAMAKAGSLVLIDERLVPRPPEGLHDLHILPITTRAIALGSPRVANIVALGALARLSGVVSKDALMEAVRLETPKKFADLNLAAVEEGFALQAGAPVVGAAALA
;
A
#
# COMPACT_ATOMS: atom_id res chain seq x y z
N MET A 1 4.28 9.82 -17.90
CA MET A 1 3.48 8.74 -17.27
C MET A 1 2.04 9.18 -17.15
N ALA A 2 1.08 8.31 -17.43
CA ALA A 2 -0.30 8.60 -17.06
C ALA A 2 -0.40 8.80 -15.54
N ARG A 3 -1.36 9.57 -15.08
CA ARG A 3 -1.66 9.76 -13.66
C ARG A 3 -1.97 8.41 -13.01
N THR A 4 -1.26 8.06 -11.94
CA THR A 4 -1.45 6.85 -11.16
C THR A 4 -1.92 7.20 -9.76
N GLU A 5 -3.00 6.59 -9.30
CA GLU A 5 -3.65 6.87 -8.03
C GLU A 5 -3.56 5.65 -7.11
N ILE A 6 -2.95 5.82 -5.95
CA ILE A 6 -2.59 4.75 -5.02
C ILE A 6 -3.23 5.01 -3.67
N ARG A 7 -3.79 3.98 -3.03
CA ARG A 7 -4.31 4.03 -1.66
C ARG A 7 -3.66 2.98 -0.78
N LEU A 8 -3.21 3.41 0.38
CA LEU A 8 -2.92 2.52 1.50
C LEU A 8 -4.07 2.65 2.50
N ALA A 9 -4.83 1.58 2.70
CA ALA A 9 -6.08 1.57 3.47
C ALA A 9 -6.03 0.56 4.62
N GLY A 10 -6.66 0.92 5.72
CA GLY A 10 -6.67 0.05 6.91
C GLY A 10 -7.42 0.68 8.06
N SER A 11 -6.93 0.42 9.26
CA SER A 11 -7.48 0.95 10.51
C SER A 11 -6.51 1.94 11.17
N GLY A 12 -7.04 2.87 11.93
CA GLY A 12 -6.25 3.81 12.71
C GLY A 12 -5.23 3.10 13.62
N GLY A 13 -3.97 3.56 13.59
CA GLY A 13 -2.85 2.98 14.33
C GLY A 13 -1.96 2.02 13.53
N GLN A 14 -2.30 1.66 12.29
CA GLN A 14 -1.48 0.79 11.43
C GLN A 14 -0.32 1.51 10.70
N GLY A 15 -0.11 2.81 10.95
CA GLY A 15 0.98 3.56 10.35
C GLY A 15 0.82 3.85 8.85
N LEU A 16 -0.42 3.92 8.35
CA LEU A 16 -0.73 4.09 6.93
C LEU A 16 -0.21 5.42 6.38
N ILE A 17 -0.34 6.50 7.16
CA ILE A 17 0.13 7.83 6.78
C ILE A 17 1.65 7.85 6.66
N LEU A 18 2.37 7.25 7.63
CA LEU A 18 3.81 7.12 7.57
C LEU A 18 4.26 6.26 6.38
N GLY A 19 3.59 5.12 6.17
CA GLY A 19 3.88 4.25 5.02
C GLY A 19 3.75 5.01 3.70
N MET A 20 2.65 5.73 3.51
CA MET A 20 2.45 6.50 2.28
C MET A 20 3.45 7.66 2.15
N HIS A 21 3.85 8.29 3.27
CA HIS A 21 4.88 9.33 3.26
C HIS A 21 6.24 8.78 2.82
N ILE A 22 6.60 7.57 3.25
CA ILE A 22 7.81 6.88 2.78
C ILE A 22 7.74 6.63 1.27
N LEU A 23 6.61 6.17 0.75
CA LEU A 23 6.44 5.97 -0.70
C LEU A 23 6.53 7.30 -1.46
N PHE A 24 5.90 8.36 -0.95
CA PHE A 24 6.01 9.71 -1.50
C PHE A 24 7.48 10.18 -1.57
N ARG A 25 8.24 9.94 -0.50
CA ARG A 25 9.67 10.27 -0.45
C ARG A 25 10.48 9.47 -1.47
N ALA A 26 10.21 8.16 -1.58
CA ALA A 26 10.88 7.29 -2.53
C ALA A 26 10.67 7.73 -3.99
N LEU A 27 9.44 8.13 -4.33
CA LEU A 27 9.12 8.69 -5.64
C LEU A 27 9.91 9.98 -5.92
N GLY A 28 10.03 10.86 -4.90
CA GLY A 28 10.84 12.07 -4.99
C GLY A 28 12.33 11.80 -5.21
N ILE A 29 12.89 10.74 -4.61
CA ILE A 29 14.27 10.29 -4.84
C ILE A 29 14.48 9.91 -6.31
N GLU A 30 13.48 9.31 -6.95
CA GLU A 30 13.50 8.98 -8.38
C GLU A 30 13.14 10.17 -9.30
N GLY A 31 12.94 11.35 -8.75
CA GLY A 31 12.57 12.54 -9.52
C GLY A 31 11.13 12.55 -10.02
N LYS A 32 10.29 11.62 -9.56
CA LYS A 32 8.86 11.56 -9.89
C LYS A 32 8.09 12.61 -9.09
N ARG A 33 7.07 13.19 -9.70
CA ARG A 33 6.17 14.13 -9.02
C ARG A 33 5.02 13.37 -8.39
N ALA A 34 4.71 13.71 -7.14
CA ALA A 34 3.62 13.10 -6.41
C ALA A 34 2.91 14.11 -5.50
N ALA A 35 1.67 13.81 -5.15
CA ALA A 35 0.91 14.55 -4.14
C ALA A 35 0.25 13.56 -3.20
N GLN A 36 0.38 13.79 -1.89
CA GLN A 36 -0.19 12.95 -0.84
C GLN A 36 -1.39 13.65 -0.20
N SER A 37 -2.45 12.87 0.02
CA SER A 37 -3.58 13.26 0.88
C SER A 37 -3.89 12.14 1.87
N GLN A 38 -4.66 12.46 2.92
CA GLN A 38 -4.97 11.49 3.98
C GLN A 38 -6.33 11.75 4.59
N SER A 39 -6.94 10.70 5.16
CA SER A 39 -8.17 10.85 5.92
C SER A 39 -7.87 11.32 7.35
N TYR A 40 -8.74 12.19 7.84
CA TYR A 40 -8.80 12.58 9.25
C TYR A 40 -10.15 12.13 9.81
N GLU A 41 -10.23 10.86 10.21
CA GLU A 41 -11.43 10.41 10.95
C GLU A 41 -11.28 10.74 12.44
N PRO A 42 -12.38 11.14 13.14
CA PRO A 42 -12.31 11.53 14.56
C PRO A 42 -11.95 10.36 15.49
N THR A 43 -12.04 9.12 15.03
CA THR A 43 -11.65 7.93 15.78
C THR A 43 -10.16 7.65 15.64
N SER A 44 -9.40 7.98 16.67
CA SER A 44 -7.94 7.83 16.69
C SER A 44 -7.43 6.37 16.67
N ARG A 45 -8.28 5.37 16.92
CA ARG A 45 -7.93 3.93 16.88
C ARG A 45 -9.10 3.09 16.40
N GLY A 46 -8.80 2.12 15.51
CA GLY A 46 -9.76 1.09 15.05
C GLY A 46 -10.75 1.55 13.98
N GLY A 47 -10.91 2.85 13.72
CA GLY A 47 -11.74 3.38 12.64
C GLY A 47 -11.06 3.27 11.27
N PHE A 48 -11.85 3.48 10.20
CA PHE A 48 -11.32 3.52 8.84
C PHE A 48 -10.27 4.62 8.70
N CYS A 49 -9.12 4.25 8.18
CA CYS A 49 -8.02 5.18 7.91
C CYS A 49 -7.43 4.87 6.55
N TYR A 50 -7.08 5.90 5.80
CA TYR A 50 -6.36 5.75 4.54
C TYR A 50 -5.41 6.92 4.30
N SER A 51 -4.44 6.68 3.45
CA SER A 51 -3.63 7.72 2.83
C SER A 51 -3.54 7.45 1.34
N ASP A 52 -3.71 8.50 0.56
CA ASP A 52 -3.72 8.46 -0.90
C ASP A 52 -2.49 9.15 -1.46
N LEU A 53 -2.04 8.67 -2.61
CA LEU A 53 -0.93 9.21 -3.36
C LEU A 53 -1.30 9.28 -4.84
N ILE A 54 -1.02 10.42 -5.44
CA ILE A 54 -1.13 10.62 -6.89
C ILE A 54 0.27 10.81 -7.43
N VAL A 55 0.64 9.98 -8.40
CA VAL A 55 1.90 10.10 -9.16
C VAL A 55 1.57 10.60 -10.55
N SER A 56 2.25 11.65 -11.02
CA SER A 56 2.01 12.24 -12.34
C SER A 56 3.28 12.87 -12.89
N ASP A 57 3.44 12.87 -14.21
CA ASP A 57 4.52 13.60 -14.89
C ASP A 57 4.25 15.12 -14.90
N ASP A 58 2.99 15.51 -14.95
CA ASP A 58 2.58 16.90 -14.86
C ASP A 58 2.46 17.36 -13.41
N ALA A 59 2.45 18.67 -13.17
CA ALA A 59 2.17 19.18 -11.83
C ALA A 59 0.85 18.58 -11.34
N ALA A 60 0.88 17.88 -10.19
CA ALA A 60 -0.32 17.32 -9.57
C ALA A 60 -1.22 18.48 -9.09
N GLY A 61 -1.95 19.08 -10.01
CA GLY A 61 -2.79 20.25 -9.76
C GLY A 61 -4.00 19.98 -8.87
N TYR A 62 -4.35 18.69 -8.66
CA TYR A 62 -5.46 18.28 -7.81
C TYR A 62 -5.06 17.05 -6.99
N PRO A 63 -4.94 17.19 -5.66
CA PRO A 63 -4.40 16.15 -4.79
C PRO A 63 -5.40 15.06 -4.39
N LEU A 64 -6.66 15.12 -4.83
CA LEU A 64 -7.66 14.12 -4.48
C LEU A 64 -7.76 13.04 -5.56
N VAL A 65 -7.82 11.78 -5.11
CA VAL A 65 -8.02 10.62 -5.98
C VAL A 65 -9.44 10.61 -6.55
N THR A 66 -9.57 10.19 -7.79
CA THR A 66 -10.84 10.06 -8.51
C THR A 66 -11.15 8.62 -8.90
N GLY A 67 -10.13 7.76 -8.94
CA GLY A 67 -10.24 6.33 -9.18
C GLY A 67 -8.90 5.66 -8.91
N LEU A 68 -8.92 4.56 -8.17
CA LEU A 68 -7.71 3.92 -7.67
C LEU A 68 -7.15 2.91 -8.68
N ASP A 69 -5.89 3.09 -9.04
CA ASP A 69 -5.12 2.15 -9.85
C ASP A 69 -4.47 1.06 -8.99
N MET A 70 -4.13 1.40 -7.73
CA MET A 70 -3.51 0.49 -6.78
C MET A 70 -4.11 0.68 -5.39
N ILE A 71 -4.39 -0.44 -4.71
CA ILE A 71 -4.90 -0.45 -3.34
C ILE A 71 -4.09 -1.47 -2.53
N ALA A 72 -3.50 -1.03 -1.42
CA ALA A 72 -2.94 -1.93 -0.42
C ALA A 72 -3.81 -1.88 0.85
N GLY A 73 -4.48 -2.98 1.17
CA GLY A 73 -5.45 -3.09 2.26
C GLY A 73 -4.94 -3.89 3.44
N LEU A 74 -4.83 -3.25 4.61
CA LEU A 74 -4.38 -3.84 5.87
C LEU A 74 -5.52 -4.02 6.88
N SER A 75 -6.77 -3.91 6.48
CA SER A 75 -7.94 -4.30 7.26
C SER A 75 -9.16 -4.49 6.37
N GLN A 76 -10.14 -5.27 6.86
CA GLN A 76 -11.38 -5.51 6.13
C GLN A 76 -12.12 -4.20 5.82
N ILE A 77 -12.28 -3.31 6.82
CA ILE A 77 -12.96 -2.03 6.62
C ILE A 77 -12.21 -1.13 5.62
N GLY A 78 -10.87 -1.23 5.59
CA GLY A 78 -10.04 -0.51 4.61
C GLY A 78 -10.37 -0.92 3.19
N ILE A 79 -10.46 -2.22 2.93
CA ILE A 79 -10.82 -2.77 1.62
C ILE A 79 -12.29 -2.48 1.30
N ASP A 80 -13.23 -2.84 2.17
CA ASP A 80 -14.67 -2.67 1.92
C ASP A 80 -15.01 -1.24 1.48
N ARG A 81 -14.36 -0.23 2.10
CA ARG A 81 -14.59 1.18 1.77
C ARG A 81 -13.78 1.71 0.57
N SER A 82 -12.69 1.04 0.20
CA SER A 82 -11.83 1.50 -0.90
C SER A 82 -12.26 0.95 -2.26
N MET A 83 -12.89 -0.23 -2.29
CA MET A 83 -13.23 -0.91 -3.54
C MET A 83 -14.22 -0.15 -4.42
N ALA A 84 -15.09 0.69 -3.84
CA ALA A 84 -16.00 1.55 -4.61
C ALA A 84 -15.27 2.54 -5.53
N MET A 85 -13.99 2.81 -5.28
CA MET A 85 -13.15 3.69 -6.09
C MET A 85 -12.14 2.92 -6.96
N ALA A 86 -12.09 1.59 -6.86
CA ALA A 86 -11.16 0.77 -7.64
C ALA A 86 -11.54 0.80 -9.12
N LYS A 87 -10.57 1.04 -9.98
CA LYS A 87 -10.72 0.92 -11.43
C LYS A 87 -10.75 -0.56 -11.83
N ALA A 88 -11.37 -0.88 -12.95
CA ALA A 88 -11.27 -2.22 -13.54
C ALA A 88 -9.79 -2.53 -13.85
N GLY A 89 -9.31 -3.71 -13.44
CA GLY A 89 -7.92 -4.11 -13.60
C GLY A 89 -6.94 -3.47 -12.60
N SER A 90 -7.44 -2.75 -11.57
CA SER A 90 -6.58 -2.22 -10.51
C SER A 90 -5.82 -3.32 -9.79
N LEU A 91 -4.57 -3.03 -9.42
CA LEU A 91 -3.78 -3.88 -8.53
C LEU A 91 -4.31 -3.77 -7.11
N VAL A 92 -4.78 -4.87 -6.55
CA VAL A 92 -5.32 -4.94 -5.19
C VAL A 92 -4.47 -5.90 -4.37
N LEU A 93 -3.73 -5.37 -3.41
CA LEU A 93 -2.93 -6.12 -2.47
C LEU A 93 -3.63 -6.16 -1.11
N ILE A 94 -3.83 -7.34 -0.53
CA ILE A 94 -4.47 -7.48 0.78
C ILE A 94 -3.67 -8.38 1.71
N ASP A 95 -3.77 -8.09 3.02
CA ASP A 95 -3.26 -8.97 4.06
C ASP A 95 -4.20 -10.16 4.27
N GLU A 96 -3.68 -11.39 4.12
CA GLU A 96 -4.47 -12.63 4.24
C GLU A 96 -5.16 -12.79 5.61
N ARG A 97 -4.54 -12.26 6.67
CA ARG A 97 -5.00 -12.40 8.05
C ARG A 97 -6.02 -11.32 8.44
N LEU A 98 -5.83 -10.09 7.94
CA LEU A 98 -6.62 -8.93 8.34
C LEU A 98 -7.76 -8.60 7.37
N VAL A 99 -7.77 -9.27 6.20
CA VAL A 99 -8.83 -9.18 5.18
C VAL A 99 -9.35 -10.59 4.87
N PRO A 100 -10.11 -11.21 5.78
CA PRO A 100 -10.61 -12.59 5.62
C PRO A 100 -11.66 -12.74 4.52
N ARG A 101 -12.23 -11.64 4.03
CA ARG A 101 -13.18 -11.61 2.90
C ARG A 101 -12.57 -10.81 1.77
N PRO A 102 -11.85 -11.46 0.83
CA PRO A 102 -11.28 -10.80 -0.33
C PRO A 102 -12.35 -10.09 -1.16
N PRO A 103 -12.03 -8.95 -1.79
CA PRO A 103 -12.98 -8.27 -2.67
C PRO A 103 -13.23 -9.10 -3.93
N GLU A 104 -14.46 -9.04 -4.42
CA GLU A 104 -14.85 -9.62 -5.70
C GLU A 104 -14.69 -8.59 -6.82
N GLY A 105 -14.57 -9.06 -8.07
CA GLY A 105 -14.49 -8.20 -9.25
C GLY A 105 -13.29 -8.45 -10.14
N LEU A 106 -13.18 -7.67 -11.21
CA LEU A 106 -12.09 -7.75 -12.19
C LEU A 106 -10.89 -6.91 -11.72
N HIS A 107 -10.13 -7.43 -10.76
CA HIS A 107 -8.94 -6.82 -10.19
C HIS A 107 -7.75 -7.77 -10.29
N ASP A 108 -6.54 -7.22 -10.36
CA ASP A 108 -5.30 -7.97 -10.17
C ASP A 108 -5.08 -8.14 -8.65
N LEU A 109 -5.72 -9.18 -8.08
CA LEU A 109 -5.79 -9.40 -6.64
C LEU A 109 -4.63 -10.26 -6.14
N HIS A 110 -3.89 -9.74 -5.16
CA HIS A 110 -2.81 -10.41 -4.46
C HIS A 110 -3.11 -10.53 -2.97
N ILE A 111 -3.24 -11.76 -2.50
CA ILE A 111 -3.45 -12.08 -1.07
C ILE A 111 -2.10 -12.52 -0.51
N LEU A 112 -1.53 -11.75 0.42
CA LEU A 112 -0.18 -11.95 0.92
C LEU A 112 -0.13 -12.05 2.45
N PRO A 113 0.82 -12.85 3.01
CA PRO A 113 0.98 -13.01 4.46
C PRO A 113 1.71 -11.83 5.13
N ILE A 114 1.25 -10.60 4.88
CA ILE A 114 1.94 -9.37 5.27
C ILE A 114 2.15 -9.30 6.78
N THR A 115 1.07 -9.41 7.55
CA THR A 115 1.14 -9.36 9.03
C THR A 115 1.92 -10.55 9.59
N THR A 116 1.77 -11.74 9.01
CA THR A 116 2.51 -12.94 9.42
C THR A 116 4.02 -12.72 9.26
N ARG A 117 4.46 -12.12 8.17
CA ARG A 117 5.87 -11.79 7.92
C ARG A 117 6.37 -10.67 8.83
N ALA A 118 5.58 -9.64 9.07
CA ALA A 118 5.93 -8.59 10.01
C ALA A 118 6.13 -9.12 11.45
N ILE A 119 5.30 -10.07 11.88
CA ILE A 119 5.45 -10.75 13.17
C ILE A 119 6.74 -11.57 13.21
N ALA A 120 7.07 -12.30 12.14
CA ALA A 120 8.32 -13.06 12.04
C ALA A 120 9.58 -12.18 12.13
N LEU A 121 9.51 -10.93 11.66
CA LEU A 121 10.56 -9.91 11.84
C LEU A 121 10.63 -9.34 13.27
N GLY A 122 9.70 -9.70 14.16
CA GLY A 122 9.66 -9.28 15.55
C GLY A 122 8.63 -8.19 15.87
N SER A 123 7.90 -7.63 14.89
CA SER A 123 6.89 -6.62 15.20
C SER A 123 5.78 -6.54 14.14
N PRO A 124 4.50 -6.71 14.52
CA PRO A 124 3.39 -6.49 13.60
C PRO A 124 3.26 -5.03 13.13
N ARG A 125 3.94 -4.09 13.80
CA ARG A 125 3.88 -2.67 13.48
C ARG A 125 4.53 -2.33 12.14
N VAL A 126 5.40 -3.19 11.60
CA VAL A 126 6.04 -2.97 10.30
C VAL A 126 5.27 -3.59 9.13
N ALA A 127 4.05 -4.07 9.37
CA ALA A 127 3.20 -4.64 8.31
C ALA A 127 2.93 -3.63 7.17
N ASN A 128 2.79 -2.34 7.50
CA ASN A 128 2.67 -1.28 6.49
C ASN A 128 3.92 -1.18 5.59
N ILE A 129 5.11 -1.40 6.12
CA ILE A 129 6.36 -1.36 5.35
C ILE A 129 6.53 -2.63 4.50
N VAL A 130 6.17 -3.80 5.05
CA VAL A 130 6.08 -5.05 4.26
C VAL A 130 5.12 -4.87 3.09
N ALA A 131 3.94 -4.28 3.33
CA ALA A 131 2.96 -3.99 2.29
C ALA A 131 3.51 -3.06 1.21
N LEU A 132 4.26 -2.01 1.59
CA LEU A 132 4.90 -1.10 0.63
C LEU A 132 5.95 -1.81 -0.22
N GLY A 133 6.77 -2.67 0.38
CA GLY A 133 7.74 -3.49 -0.36
C GLY A 133 7.06 -4.38 -1.40
N ALA A 134 5.99 -5.07 -1.00
CA ALA A 134 5.20 -5.90 -1.89
C ALA A 134 4.52 -5.08 -3.01
N LEU A 135 3.91 -3.94 -2.66
CA LEU A 135 3.29 -3.04 -3.63
C LEU A 135 4.31 -2.53 -4.66
N ALA A 136 5.47 -2.06 -4.20
CA ALA A 136 6.54 -1.59 -5.08
C ALA A 136 7.04 -2.70 -6.01
N ARG A 137 7.20 -3.93 -5.51
CA ARG A 137 7.62 -5.08 -6.29
C ARG A 137 6.61 -5.46 -7.39
N LEU A 138 5.32 -5.48 -7.05
CA LEU A 138 4.24 -5.87 -7.96
C LEU A 138 3.97 -4.80 -9.02
N SER A 139 3.99 -3.54 -8.63
CA SER A 139 3.62 -2.43 -9.51
C SER A 139 4.79 -1.83 -10.30
N GLY A 140 6.02 -1.95 -9.79
CA GLY A 140 7.17 -1.23 -10.34
C GLY A 140 7.08 0.30 -10.19
N VAL A 141 6.18 0.81 -9.34
CA VAL A 141 5.94 2.25 -9.18
C VAL A 141 7.17 2.97 -8.64
N VAL A 142 7.99 2.29 -7.84
CA VAL A 142 9.26 2.76 -7.30
C VAL A 142 10.25 1.59 -7.20
N SER A 143 11.54 1.88 -7.32
CA SER A 143 12.60 0.88 -7.14
C SER A 143 12.77 0.51 -5.66
N LYS A 144 13.35 -0.67 -5.43
CA LYS A 144 13.70 -1.13 -4.09
C LYS A 144 14.70 -0.18 -3.41
N ASP A 145 15.71 0.26 -4.15
CA ASP A 145 16.78 1.12 -3.61
C ASP A 145 16.23 2.49 -3.16
N ALA A 146 15.35 3.09 -3.96
CA ALA A 146 14.70 4.35 -3.59
C ALA A 146 13.79 4.18 -2.37
N LEU A 147 13.06 3.05 -2.27
CA LEU A 147 12.21 2.77 -1.11
C LEU A 147 13.04 2.54 0.15
N MET A 148 14.15 1.81 0.06
CA MET A 148 15.07 1.60 1.19
C MET A 148 15.71 2.90 1.65
N GLU A 149 16.10 3.77 0.73
CA GLU A 149 16.66 5.08 1.08
C GLU A 149 15.62 5.98 1.76
N ALA A 150 14.39 6.00 1.25
CA ALA A 150 13.29 6.71 1.89
C ALA A 150 13.02 6.22 3.32
N VAL A 151 13.07 4.90 3.55
CA VAL A 151 12.95 4.32 4.91
C VAL A 151 14.06 4.83 5.82
N ARG A 152 15.32 4.89 5.36
CA ARG A 152 16.43 5.43 6.17
C ARG A 152 16.21 6.89 6.56
N LEU A 153 15.66 7.68 5.66
CA LEU A 153 15.45 9.11 5.86
C LEU A 153 14.25 9.41 6.77
N GLU A 154 13.17 8.65 6.64
CA GLU A 154 11.87 8.96 7.26
C GLU A 154 11.59 8.18 8.55
N THR A 155 12.46 7.21 8.90
CA THR A 155 12.26 6.44 10.14
C THR A 155 13.31 6.75 11.20
N PRO A 156 12.94 6.79 12.50
CA PRO A 156 13.93 6.97 13.57
C PRO A 156 14.99 5.88 13.52
N LYS A 157 16.25 6.24 13.76
CA LYS A 157 17.41 5.32 13.68
C LYS A 157 17.20 3.99 14.41
N LYS A 158 16.56 4.01 15.59
CA LYS A 158 16.28 2.80 16.38
C LYS A 158 15.34 1.79 15.72
N PHE A 159 14.62 2.19 14.68
CA PHE A 159 13.70 1.33 13.94
C PHE A 159 14.15 1.11 12.48
N ALA A 160 15.24 1.74 12.06
CA ALA A 160 15.69 1.70 10.68
C ALA A 160 15.96 0.28 10.20
N ASP A 161 16.74 -0.50 10.95
CA ASP A 161 17.10 -1.87 10.56
C ASP A 161 15.87 -2.77 10.41
N LEU A 162 14.90 -2.66 11.35
CA LEU A 162 13.65 -3.42 11.29
C LEU A 162 12.80 -3.03 10.08
N ASN A 163 12.72 -1.73 9.78
CA ASN A 163 11.95 -1.26 8.62
C ASN A 163 12.64 -1.61 7.30
N LEU A 164 13.97 -1.59 7.24
CA LEU A 164 14.71 -2.05 6.06
C LEU A 164 14.48 -3.54 5.81
N ALA A 165 14.56 -4.37 6.86
CA ALA A 165 14.22 -5.79 6.76
C ALA A 165 12.76 -6.00 6.30
N ALA A 166 11.83 -5.14 6.72
CA ALA A 166 10.44 -5.21 6.28
C ALA A 166 10.28 -4.88 4.79
N VAL A 167 11.05 -3.94 4.22
CA VAL A 167 11.09 -3.70 2.77
C VAL A 167 11.59 -4.94 2.04
N GLU A 168 12.73 -5.52 2.50
CA GLU A 168 13.30 -6.75 1.93
C GLU A 168 12.27 -7.88 1.91
N GLU A 169 11.62 -8.11 3.03
CA GLU A 169 10.59 -9.14 3.17
C GLU A 169 9.42 -8.90 2.21
N GLY A 170 8.95 -7.65 2.09
CA GLY A 170 7.89 -7.29 1.15
C GLY A 170 8.27 -7.58 -0.31
N PHE A 171 9.50 -7.26 -0.70
CA PHE A 171 10.02 -7.58 -2.05
C PHE A 171 10.22 -9.08 -2.29
N ALA A 172 10.48 -9.86 -1.23
CA ALA A 172 10.63 -11.31 -1.31
C ALA A 172 9.29 -12.05 -1.38
N LEU A 173 8.18 -11.41 -0.99
CA LEU A 173 6.86 -12.03 -1.06
C LEU A 173 6.50 -12.37 -2.51
N GLN A 174 6.29 -13.65 -2.76
CA GLN A 174 5.76 -14.11 -4.02
C GLN A 174 4.23 -14.05 -3.94
N ALA A 175 3.64 -13.34 -4.88
CA ALA A 175 2.20 -13.48 -5.10
C ALA A 175 1.92 -14.96 -5.43
N GLY A 176 1.06 -15.59 -4.67
CA GLY A 176 0.36 -16.79 -5.17
C GLY A 176 -0.25 -16.44 -6.53
N ALA A 177 -0.54 -17.44 -7.36
CA ALA A 177 -1.17 -17.18 -8.66
C ALA A 177 -2.33 -16.18 -8.48
N PRO A 178 -2.44 -15.13 -9.34
CA PRO A 178 -3.46 -14.12 -9.19
C PRO A 178 -4.83 -14.81 -9.09
N VAL A 179 -5.57 -14.52 -8.04
CA VAL A 179 -6.94 -15.00 -7.91
C VAL A 179 -7.79 -14.14 -8.85
N VAL A 180 -7.86 -14.55 -10.11
CA VAL A 180 -8.81 -13.95 -11.07
C VAL A 180 -10.20 -14.29 -10.54
N GLY A 181 -10.95 -13.27 -10.13
CA GLY A 181 -12.28 -13.43 -9.57
C GLY A 181 -13.14 -14.32 -10.49
N ALA A 182 -13.72 -15.37 -9.93
CA ALA A 182 -14.62 -16.29 -10.63
C ALA A 182 -15.94 -15.59 -10.97
N ALA A 183 -15.95 -14.77 -12.02
CA ALA A 183 -17.16 -14.18 -12.58
C ALA A 183 -17.05 -14.15 -14.10
N ALA A 184 -16.88 -15.31 -14.72
CA ALA A 184 -17.07 -15.47 -16.14
C ALA A 184 -17.49 -16.91 -16.45
N LEU A 185 -18.65 -17.35 -15.96
CA LEU A 185 -19.42 -18.46 -16.49
C LEU A 185 -20.88 -18.31 -16.00
N ALA A 186 -21.65 -17.47 -16.67
CA ALA A 186 -23.09 -17.56 -16.76
C ALA A 186 -23.54 -16.88 -18.06
#